data_7425b0533e318a7d6ba9d54c181a534f
#
_entry.id   7425b0533e318a7d6ba9d54c181a534f
#
_cell.length_a   1.000
_cell.length_b   1.000
_cell.length_c   1.000
_cell.angle_alpha   90.00
_cell.angle_beta   90.00
_cell.angle_gamma   90.00
#
_symmetry.space_group_name_H-M   'P 1'
#
loop_
_entity.id
_entity.type
_entity.pdbx_description
1 polymer ?
#
loop_
_entity_poly.entity_id
_entity_poly.type
_entity_poly.pdbx_seq_one_letter_code
_entity_poly.pdbx_strand_id
1 'polypeptide(L)'
;MSNDTPNFRGHFPLTLRRTKHNRKVQKWRYPRGIDRHMSVKKGPQPKIGYGHKNTEKGMHPCGLKECIVRTVTDINKLNPKEIAIRFNGTLGLKKRTELRKVAKEKGFKILN
;
A
#
# COMPACT_ATOMS: atom_id res chain seq x y z
N MET A 1 6.83 -3.71 -4.64
CA MET A 1 6.47 -3.88 -3.21
C MET A 1 6.47 -5.36 -2.93
N SER A 2 7.44 -5.87 -2.21
CA SER A 2 7.48 -7.28 -1.81
C SER A 2 6.43 -7.50 -0.74
N ASN A 3 5.45 -8.36 -1.01
CA ASN A 3 4.48 -8.80 -0.02
C ASN A 3 5.15 -9.74 1.00
N ASP A 4 6.00 -9.19 1.86
CA ASP A 4 6.61 -9.93 2.97
C ASP A 4 5.62 -10.23 4.12
N THR A 5 4.35 -9.87 3.93
CA THR A 5 3.31 -10.23 4.88
C THR A 5 2.99 -11.72 4.76
N PRO A 6 3.10 -12.48 5.84
CA PRO A 6 2.82 -13.90 5.81
C PRO A 6 1.38 -14.15 5.39
N ASN A 7 1.21 -15.09 4.48
CA ASN A 7 -0.12 -15.49 4.01
C ASN A 7 -0.76 -16.41 5.05
N PHE A 8 -1.54 -15.85 5.95
CA PHE A 8 -2.27 -16.59 7.00
C PHE A 8 -3.43 -17.39 6.40
N ARG A 9 -3.13 -18.37 5.59
CA ARG A 9 -4.08 -19.35 5.11
C ARG A 9 -4.36 -20.37 6.23
N GLY A 10 -5.07 -19.93 7.25
CA GLY A 10 -5.29 -20.57 8.50
C GLY A 10 -5.57 -22.06 8.55
N HIS A 11 -5.71 -22.55 9.77
CA HIS A 11 -5.69 -23.95 10.19
C HIS A 11 -6.59 -24.93 9.44
N PHE A 12 -7.61 -24.48 8.73
CA PHE A 12 -8.65 -25.38 8.20
C PHE A 12 -8.97 -25.29 6.70
N PRO A 13 -8.61 -24.25 5.98
CA PRO A 13 -9.18 -24.10 4.63
C PRO A 13 -8.67 -25.16 3.65
N LEU A 14 -7.46 -25.67 3.87
CA LEU A 14 -6.88 -26.69 2.99
C LEU A 14 -7.19 -28.14 3.44
N THR A 15 -7.54 -28.34 4.70
CA THR A 15 -7.83 -29.67 5.26
C THR A 15 -9.30 -30.05 5.21
N LEU A 16 -10.21 -29.09 5.14
CA LEU A 16 -11.63 -29.37 5.01
C LEU A 16 -12.01 -29.63 3.55
N ARG A 17 -12.56 -30.82 3.27
CA ARG A 17 -13.00 -31.26 1.94
C ARG A 17 -13.86 -30.21 1.21
N ARG A 18 -14.80 -29.59 1.90
CA ARG A 18 -15.72 -28.58 1.33
C ARG A 18 -15.06 -27.25 1.01
N THR A 19 -13.91 -26.91 1.59
CA THR A 19 -13.22 -25.64 1.38
C THR A 19 -12.05 -25.75 0.43
N LYS A 20 -11.59 -26.97 0.12
CA LYS A 20 -10.46 -27.24 -0.75
C LYS A 20 -10.63 -26.65 -2.15
N HIS A 21 -11.84 -26.64 -2.67
CA HIS A 21 -12.16 -26.14 -4.01
C HIS A 21 -12.67 -24.69 -4.05
N ASN A 22 -12.97 -24.10 -2.90
CA ASN A 22 -13.56 -22.77 -2.86
C ASN A 22 -12.59 -21.72 -2.29
N ARG A 23 -11.90 -20.99 -3.16
CA ARG A 23 -10.96 -19.93 -2.79
C ARG A 23 -11.56 -18.83 -1.91
N LYS A 24 -12.84 -18.50 -2.09
CA LYS A 24 -13.53 -17.47 -1.30
C LYS A 24 -13.64 -17.83 0.19
N VAL A 25 -13.66 -19.11 0.51
CA VAL A 25 -13.79 -19.62 1.87
C VAL A 25 -12.42 -19.95 2.50
N GLN A 26 -11.35 -19.94 1.72
CA GLN A 26 -9.97 -20.17 2.17
C GLN A 26 -9.39 -18.94 2.90
N LYS A 27 -10.12 -18.41 3.88
CA LYS A 27 -9.68 -17.32 4.74
C LYS A 27 -9.34 -17.86 6.12
N TRP A 28 -8.37 -17.24 6.76
CA TRP A 28 -8.08 -17.55 8.15
C TRP A 28 -9.32 -17.27 9.02
N ARG A 29 -9.64 -18.23 9.91
CA ARG A 29 -10.72 -18.08 10.87
C ARG A 29 -10.15 -18.16 12.27
N TYR A 30 -10.58 -17.26 13.13
CA TYR A 30 -10.24 -17.30 14.54
C TYR A 30 -10.86 -18.56 15.20
N PRO A 31 -10.06 -19.38 15.92
CA PRO A 31 -10.58 -20.54 16.64
C PRO A 31 -11.45 -20.06 17.82
N ARG A 32 -12.69 -20.56 17.90
CA ARG A 32 -13.68 -20.18 18.92
C ARG A 32 -14.08 -21.30 19.84
N GLY A 33 -13.46 -22.46 19.80
CA GLY A 33 -13.79 -23.60 20.66
C GLY A 33 -13.02 -23.59 21.98
N ILE A 34 -13.60 -24.11 23.06
CA ILE A 34 -12.95 -24.24 24.37
C ILE A 34 -11.64 -25.05 24.26
N ASP A 35 -11.62 -26.11 23.48
CA ASP A 35 -10.47 -27.00 23.28
C ASP A 35 -9.65 -26.67 21.99
N ARG A 36 -10.00 -25.63 21.30
CA ARG A 36 -9.27 -25.23 20.11
C ARG A 36 -8.10 -24.34 20.48
N HIS A 37 -6.99 -25.01 20.80
CA HIS A 37 -5.73 -24.29 20.96
C HIS A 37 -5.34 -23.56 19.69
N MET A 38 -4.92 -22.32 19.85
CA MET A 38 -4.18 -21.56 18.84
C MET A 38 -2.81 -22.19 18.54
N SER A 39 -2.62 -23.46 18.91
CA SER A 39 -1.38 -24.18 18.84
C SER A 39 -0.95 -24.44 17.40
N VAL A 40 0.20 -24.15 17.19
CA VAL A 40 1.21 -24.02 16.15
C VAL A 40 1.35 -25.20 15.17
N LYS A 41 0.63 -26.29 15.32
CA LYS A 41 0.87 -27.49 14.50
C LYS A 41 0.52 -27.35 13.01
N LYS A 42 -0.09 -26.25 12.58
CA LYS A 42 -0.57 -26.07 11.19
C LYS A 42 -0.29 -24.68 10.58
N GLY A 43 0.71 -24.00 11.03
CA GLY A 43 1.17 -22.71 10.46
C GLY A 43 1.12 -21.54 11.45
N PRO A 44 1.81 -20.44 11.12
CA PRO A 44 1.92 -19.28 11.99
C PRO A 44 0.56 -18.59 12.15
N GLN A 45 0.25 -18.24 13.38
CA GLN A 45 -0.93 -17.43 13.67
C GLN A 45 -0.75 -16.00 13.23
N PRO A 46 -1.81 -15.31 12.75
CA PRO A 46 -1.76 -13.88 12.56
C PRO A 46 -1.54 -13.18 13.89
N LYS A 47 -0.48 -12.40 13.97
CA LYS A 47 -0.15 -11.55 15.11
C LYS A 47 -0.49 -10.10 14.77
N ILE A 48 -0.66 -9.27 15.78
CA ILE A 48 -0.80 -7.83 15.62
C ILE A 48 0.58 -7.24 15.28
N GLY A 49 0.63 -6.20 14.45
CA GLY A 49 1.87 -5.47 14.18
C GLY A 49 2.49 -5.72 12.81
N TYR A 50 1.77 -6.31 11.86
CA TYR A 50 2.20 -6.39 10.47
C TYR A 50 1.91 -5.05 9.78
N GLY A 51 2.85 -4.13 9.85
CA GLY A 51 2.83 -2.87 9.12
C GLY A 51 3.78 -2.89 7.92
N HIS A 52 3.85 -1.78 7.19
CA HIS A 52 4.87 -1.59 6.17
C HIS A 52 6.26 -1.44 6.79
N LYS A 53 7.29 -1.87 6.05
CA LYS A 53 8.69 -1.62 6.41
C LYS A 53 8.91 -0.12 6.60
N ASN A 54 9.80 0.26 7.53
CA ASN A 54 10.08 1.68 7.79
C ASN A 54 10.55 2.44 6.56
N THR A 55 11.24 1.77 5.64
CA THR A 55 11.70 2.32 4.36
C THR A 55 10.55 2.67 3.40
N GLU A 56 9.44 1.91 3.46
CA GLU A 56 8.27 2.09 2.59
C GLU A 56 7.15 2.91 3.26
N LYS A 57 7.32 3.22 4.55
CA LYS A 57 6.32 3.94 5.32
C LYS A 57 6.15 5.37 4.82
N GLY A 58 4.92 5.75 4.52
CA GLY A 58 4.60 7.08 4.02
C GLY A 58 4.84 7.28 2.52
N MET A 59 5.20 6.23 1.77
CA MET A 59 5.30 6.30 0.32
C MET A 59 3.94 6.08 -0.35
N HIS A 60 3.74 6.75 -1.47
CA HIS A 60 2.62 6.48 -2.36
C HIS A 60 2.76 5.06 -2.97
N PRO A 61 1.68 4.35 -3.36
CA PRO A 61 1.75 3.02 -3.99
C PRO A 61 2.67 2.93 -5.21
N CYS A 62 3.00 4.04 -5.86
CA CYS A 62 3.98 4.07 -6.95
C CYS A 62 5.45 3.99 -6.51
N GLY A 63 5.73 3.88 -5.20
CA GLY A 63 7.09 3.80 -4.66
C GLY A 63 7.80 5.14 -4.45
N LEU A 64 7.14 6.28 -4.72
CA LEU A 64 7.68 7.62 -4.54
C LEU A 64 7.05 8.33 -3.35
N LYS A 65 7.77 9.25 -2.73
CA LYS A 65 7.20 10.13 -1.70
C LYS A 65 6.28 11.15 -2.34
N GLU A 66 5.13 11.40 -1.73
CA GLU A 66 4.18 12.39 -2.21
C GLU A 66 4.53 13.78 -1.68
N CYS A 67 4.52 14.80 -2.55
CA CYS A 67 4.67 16.19 -2.17
C CYS A 67 3.56 17.05 -2.79
N ILE A 68 2.92 17.91 -1.97
CA ILE A 68 1.89 18.85 -2.43
C ILE A 68 2.58 20.10 -2.92
N VAL A 69 2.29 20.50 -4.16
CA VAL A 69 2.89 21.65 -4.85
C VAL A 69 1.84 22.74 -5.08
N ARG A 70 2.22 23.99 -4.82
CA ARG A 70 1.42 25.21 -5.04
C ARG A 70 2.03 26.17 -6.04
N THR A 71 3.38 26.18 -6.13
CA THR A 71 4.14 27.16 -6.92
C THR A 71 5.18 26.47 -7.80
N VAL A 72 5.69 27.18 -8.80
CA VAL A 72 6.79 26.71 -9.66
C VAL A 72 8.08 26.57 -8.85
N THR A 73 8.28 27.44 -7.86
CA THR A 73 9.45 27.38 -6.98
C THR A 73 9.50 26.09 -6.16
N ASP A 74 8.33 25.54 -5.76
CA ASP A 74 8.26 24.26 -5.07
C ASP A 74 8.76 23.12 -5.98
N ILE A 75 8.35 23.12 -7.25
CA ILE A 75 8.80 22.11 -8.23
C ILE A 75 10.32 22.18 -8.42
N ASN A 76 10.90 23.37 -8.40
CA ASN A 76 12.34 23.57 -8.62
C ASN A 76 13.21 22.99 -7.50
N LYS A 77 12.67 22.90 -6.30
CA LYS A 77 13.36 22.36 -5.10
C LYS A 77 13.29 20.83 -4.97
N LEU A 78 12.46 20.17 -5.79
CA LEU A 78 12.19 18.75 -5.65
C LEU A 78 12.97 17.90 -6.64
N ASN A 79 13.27 16.65 -6.27
CA ASN A 79 13.93 15.67 -7.12
C ASN A 79 12.90 14.74 -7.80
N PRO A 80 12.86 14.65 -9.13
CA PRO A 80 11.86 13.84 -9.84
C PRO A 80 12.02 12.34 -9.63
N LYS A 81 13.21 11.86 -9.24
CA LYS A 81 13.47 10.44 -9.00
C LYS A 81 12.86 9.89 -7.69
N GLU A 82 12.69 10.76 -6.70
CA GLU A 82 12.26 10.34 -5.36
C GLU A 82 10.84 10.79 -5.01
N ILE A 83 10.35 11.83 -5.71
CA ILE A 83 9.13 12.53 -5.34
C ILE A 83 8.11 12.50 -6.47
N ALA A 84 6.87 12.13 -6.13
CA ALA A 84 5.71 12.31 -6.97
C ALA A 84 4.95 13.57 -6.54
N ILE A 85 4.46 14.33 -7.51
CA ILE A 85 3.81 15.62 -7.27
C ILE A 85 2.30 15.48 -7.23
N ARG A 86 1.69 16.10 -6.22
CA ARG A 86 0.25 16.35 -6.18
C ARG A 86 0.01 17.86 -6.17
N PHE A 87 -0.76 18.37 -7.11
CA PHE A 87 -1.16 19.78 -7.12
C PHE A 87 -2.23 20.02 -6.06
N ASN A 88 -2.11 21.18 -5.36
CA ASN A 88 -3.13 21.56 -4.38
C ASN A 88 -4.50 21.75 -5.07
N GLY A 89 -5.57 21.30 -4.43
CA GLY A 89 -6.95 21.41 -4.93
C GLY A 89 -7.45 22.85 -5.11
N THR A 90 -6.88 23.80 -4.35
CA THR A 90 -7.25 25.22 -4.38
C THR A 90 -6.70 25.98 -5.60
N LEU A 91 -5.84 25.35 -6.41
CA LEU A 91 -5.26 25.96 -7.60
C LEU A 91 -6.29 26.11 -8.71
N GLY A 92 -6.42 27.35 -9.22
CA GLY A 92 -7.24 27.62 -10.39
C GLY A 92 -6.68 26.96 -11.67
N LEU A 93 -7.55 26.81 -12.67
CA LEU A 93 -7.26 26.07 -13.91
C LEU A 93 -6.00 26.57 -14.63
N LYS A 94 -5.86 27.89 -14.79
CA LYS A 94 -4.71 28.50 -15.47
C LYS A 94 -3.39 28.10 -14.80
N LYS A 95 -3.23 28.36 -13.51
CA LYS A 95 -2.03 27.98 -12.74
C LYS A 95 -1.76 26.50 -12.75
N ARG A 96 -2.81 25.66 -12.65
CA ARG A 96 -2.67 24.20 -12.70
C ARG A 96 -2.13 23.71 -14.04
N THR A 97 -2.58 24.30 -15.17
CA THR A 97 -2.09 23.93 -16.51
C THR A 97 -0.63 24.32 -16.70
N GLU A 98 -0.22 25.50 -16.24
CA GLU A 98 1.19 25.96 -16.27
C GLU A 98 2.09 25.04 -15.43
N LEU A 99 1.72 24.80 -14.18
CA LEU A 99 2.48 23.90 -13.29
C LEU A 99 2.59 22.49 -13.86
N ARG A 100 1.54 21.99 -14.52
CA ARG A 100 1.53 20.68 -15.15
C ARG A 100 2.50 20.59 -16.33
N LYS A 101 2.64 21.67 -17.14
CA LYS A 101 3.63 21.74 -18.21
C LYS A 101 5.06 21.67 -17.64
N VAL A 102 5.38 22.52 -16.68
CA VAL A 102 6.70 22.56 -16.03
C VAL A 102 7.03 21.21 -15.34
N ALA A 103 6.07 20.59 -14.68
CA ALA A 103 6.27 19.30 -14.03
C ALA A 103 6.55 18.16 -15.04
N LYS A 104 5.89 18.18 -16.21
CA LYS A 104 6.15 17.22 -17.29
C LYS A 104 7.52 17.41 -17.92
N GLU A 105 7.92 18.67 -18.19
CA GLU A 105 9.25 18.99 -18.72
C GLU A 105 10.38 18.48 -17.83
N LYS A 106 10.19 18.56 -16.52
CA LYS A 106 11.14 18.04 -15.53
C LYS A 106 11.02 16.53 -15.25
N GLY A 107 10.10 15.83 -15.88
CA GLY A 107 9.92 14.39 -15.72
C GLY A 107 9.30 13.94 -14.41
N PHE A 108 8.54 14.79 -13.72
CA PHE A 108 7.86 14.41 -12.50
C PHE A 108 6.63 13.51 -12.75
N LYS A 109 6.41 12.53 -11.89
CA LYS A 109 5.17 11.77 -11.84
C LYS A 109 4.07 12.58 -11.17
N ILE A 110 3.01 12.86 -11.92
CA ILE A 110 1.85 13.62 -11.46
C ILE A 110 0.77 12.65 -10.98
N LEU A 111 0.22 12.88 -9.78
CA LEU A 111 -0.75 12.01 -9.13
C LEU A 111 -2.21 12.45 -9.35
N ASN A 112 -2.47 13.73 -9.74
CA ASN A 112 -3.84 14.26 -9.96
C ASN A 112 -3.95 15.16 -11.20
#